data_12b8d0bde3b3417c74e34e0d173eef12
#
_entry.id   12b8d0bde3b3417c74e34e0d173eef12
#
_cell.length_a   1.000
_cell.length_b   1.000
_cell.length_c   1.000
_cell.angle_alpha   90.00
_cell.angle_beta   90.00
_cell.angle_gamma   90.00
#
_symmetry.space_group_name_H-M   'P 1'
#
loop_
_entity.id
_entity.type
_entity.pdbx_description
1 polymer ?
#
loop_
_entity_poly.entity_id
_entity_poly.type
_entity_poly.pdbx_seq_one_letter_code
_entity_poly.pdbx_strand_id
1 'polypeptide(L)'
;WLIRMVENLLSVTRIDGAKVEVVKTPTVLDELIDSVLMKFSKKHPSQKVITQIPDEFVDIPMDSLLIEQVLLNLLENAVFHAKGMTKLMLSVSLAGDKAVFEVADNGCGIPEDALQKIFTGSYEKNAAPVDGTRSNMGIGLSVCAAIVKAHGSDITAKNKSGGGAVFSFALEREGEDD
;
A
#
# COMPACT_ATOMS: atom_id res chain seq x y z
N TRP A 1 -9.40 16.01 -4.63
CA TRP A 1 -7.98 16.20 -4.93
C TRP A 1 -7.26 16.92 -3.79
N LEU A 2 -7.80 18.04 -3.29
CA LEU A 2 -7.19 18.85 -2.23
C LEU A 2 -7.07 18.07 -0.90
N ILE A 3 -8.09 17.30 -0.52
CA ILE A 3 -8.13 16.49 0.71
C ILE A 3 -7.03 15.43 0.68
N ARG A 4 -6.81 14.79 -0.47
CA ARG A 4 -5.77 13.78 -0.67
C ARG A 4 -4.36 14.37 -0.62
N MET A 5 -4.20 15.59 -1.15
CA MET A 5 -2.95 16.34 -1.05
C MET A 5 -2.65 16.73 0.41
N VAL A 6 -3.67 17.11 1.17
CA VAL A 6 -3.54 17.46 2.60
C VAL A 6 -3.29 16.21 3.46
N GLU A 7 -3.95 15.09 3.19
CA GLU A 7 -3.71 13.81 3.88
C GLU A 7 -2.28 13.31 3.60
N ASN A 8 -1.82 13.37 2.36
CA ASN A 8 -0.45 13.04 1.99
C ASN A 8 0.55 14.05 2.55
N LEU A 9 0.21 15.35 2.58
CA LEU A 9 1.07 16.41 3.14
C LEU A 9 1.20 16.28 4.66
N LEU A 10 0.13 15.94 5.37
CA LEU A 10 0.15 15.67 6.82
C LEU A 10 1.00 14.42 7.13
N SER A 11 0.99 13.42 6.25
CA SER A 11 1.88 12.25 6.36
C SER A 11 3.32 12.61 6.03
N VAL A 12 3.55 13.47 5.02
CA VAL A 12 4.89 13.95 4.63
C VAL A 12 5.47 14.92 5.67
N THR A 13 4.68 15.77 6.30
CA THR A 13 5.17 16.66 7.38
C THR A 13 5.54 15.90 8.65
N ARG A 14 5.01 14.69 8.85
CA ARG A 14 5.52 13.75 9.85
C ARG A 14 6.82 13.04 9.40
N ILE A 15 7.15 13.12 8.10
CA ILE A 15 8.29 12.43 7.47
C ILE A 15 9.48 13.38 7.25
N ASP A 16 9.24 14.68 6.98
CA ASP A 16 10.31 15.67 6.76
C ASP A 16 10.88 16.20 8.09
N GLY A 17 11.90 15.49 8.58
CA GLY A 17 12.76 15.95 9.68
C GLY A 17 12.41 15.45 11.08
N ALA A 18 11.31 14.74 11.28
CA ALA A 18 11.03 13.98 12.49
C ALA A 18 10.83 12.50 12.12
N LYS A 19 11.47 11.58 12.82
CA LYS A 19 11.15 10.14 12.80
C LYS A 19 9.63 9.99 12.83
N VAL A 20 9.05 9.24 11.88
CA VAL A 20 7.65 8.83 11.98
C VAL A 20 7.51 8.02 13.26
N GLU A 21 6.90 8.60 14.28
CA GLU A 21 6.60 7.88 15.51
C GLU A 21 5.41 6.96 15.21
N VAL A 22 5.71 5.67 15.17
CA VAL A 22 4.72 4.61 15.01
C VAL A 22 4.32 4.14 16.40
N VAL A 23 3.04 4.24 16.71
CA VAL A 23 2.48 3.67 17.94
C VAL A 23 1.88 2.31 17.59
N LYS A 24 2.66 1.25 17.78
CA LYS A 24 2.21 -0.12 17.53
C LYS A 24 1.25 -0.55 18.65
N THR A 25 0.04 -0.93 18.27
CA THR A 25 -0.95 -1.56 19.14
C THR A 25 -1.41 -2.87 18.53
N PRO A 26 -1.75 -3.91 19.31
CA PRO A 26 -2.36 -5.12 18.77
C PRO A 26 -3.59 -4.77 17.94
N THR A 27 -3.57 -5.12 16.67
CA THR A 27 -4.63 -4.80 15.71
C THR A 27 -5.18 -6.09 15.11
N VAL A 28 -6.48 -6.30 15.24
CA VAL A 28 -7.16 -7.46 14.65
C VAL A 28 -7.16 -7.33 13.13
N LEU A 29 -6.63 -8.33 12.44
CA LEU A 29 -6.45 -8.31 11.00
C LEU A 29 -7.77 -8.11 10.25
N ASP A 30 -8.83 -8.85 10.63
CA ASP A 30 -10.14 -8.76 9.98
C ASP A 30 -10.71 -7.34 10.06
N GLU A 31 -10.62 -6.69 11.23
CA GLU A 31 -11.10 -5.33 11.42
C GLU A 31 -10.36 -4.31 10.54
N LEU A 32 -9.04 -4.48 10.41
CA LEU A 32 -8.23 -3.65 9.51
C LEU A 32 -8.66 -3.81 8.06
N ILE A 33 -8.78 -5.06 7.59
CA ILE A 33 -9.15 -5.36 6.20
C ILE A 33 -10.57 -4.85 5.90
N ASP A 34 -11.52 -5.07 6.78
CA ASP A 34 -12.90 -4.57 6.64
C ASP A 34 -12.95 -3.05 6.56
N SER A 35 -12.19 -2.35 7.38
CA SER A 35 -12.07 -0.88 7.34
C SER A 35 -11.51 -0.40 5.99
N VAL A 36 -10.43 -1.02 5.51
CA VAL A 36 -9.83 -0.73 4.21
C VAL A 36 -10.84 -0.92 3.08
N LEU A 37 -11.50 -2.08 3.04
CA LEU A 37 -12.47 -2.41 1.98
C LEU A 37 -13.68 -1.49 1.99
N MET A 38 -14.20 -1.15 3.16
CA MET A 38 -15.32 -0.22 3.31
C MET A 38 -14.95 1.17 2.77
N LYS A 39 -13.78 1.70 3.12
CA LYS A 39 -13.31 3.01 2.65
C LYS A 39 -13.01 3.00 1.17
N PHE A 40 -12.41 1.93 0.68
CA PHE A 40 -12.09 1.76 -0.75
C PHE A 40 -13.36 1.66 -1.59
N SER A 41 -14.32 0.80 -1.22
CA SER A 41 -15.58 0.63 -1.97
C SER A 41 -16.43 1.89 -2.00
N LYS A 42 -16.41 2.70 -0.95
CA LYS A 42 -17.10 3.99 -0.93
C LYS A 42 -16.55 4.98 -1.97
N LYS A 43 -15.23 4.93 -2.21
CA LYS A 43 -14.55 5.76 -3.21
C LYS A 43 -14.61 5.18 -4.63
N HIS A 44 -14.57 3.86 -4.74
CA HIS A 44 -14.49 3.11 -5.99
C HIS A 44 -15.57 2.02 -6.06
N PRO A 45 -16.88 2.40 -6.10
CA PRO A 45 -17.98 1.46 -5.96
C PRO A 45 -18.09 0.43 -7.10
N SER A 46 -17.51 0.73 -8.27
CA SER A 46 -17.48 -0.18 -9.42
C SER A 46 -16.30 -1.17 -9.38
N GLN A 47 -15.30 -0.93 -8.52
CA GLN A 47 -14.10 -1.76 -8.43
C GLN A 47 -14.24 -2.79 -7.31
N LYS A 48 -14.22 -4.07 -7.68
CA LYS A 48 -14.23 -5.17 -6.70
C LYS A 48 -12.79 -5.53 -6.31
N VAL A 49 -12.59 -5.77 -5.02
CA VAL A 49 -11.35 -6.33 -4.46
C VAL A 49 -11.61 -7.76 -4.03
N ILE A 50 -10.79 -8.68 -4.51
CA ILE A 50 -10.77 -10.07 -4.05
C ILE A 50 -9.89 -10.11 -2.82
N THR A 51 -10.39 -10.68 -1.71
CA THR A 51 -9.62 -10.82 -0.47
C THR A 51 -9.24 -12.27 -0.23
N GLN A 52 -8.02 -12.47 0.27
CA GLN A 52 -7.53 -13.75 0.74
C GLN A 52 -6.74 -13.53 2.02
N ILE A 53 -7.35 -13.86 3.14
CA ILE A 53 -6.77 -13.69 4.49
C ILE A 53 -6.83 -15.03 5.24
N PRO A 54 -6.01 -15.23 6.29
CA PRO A 54 -6.09 -16.43 7.12
C PRO A 54 -7.48 -16.60 7.74
N ASP A 55 -7.97 -17.84 7.86
CA ASP A 55 -9.25 -18.16 8.53
C ASP A 55 -9.14 -18.10 10.05
N GLU A 56 -7.92 -18.10 10.59
CA GLU A 56 -7.67 -18.01 12.03
C GLU A 56 -7.65 -16.57 12.53
N PHE A 57 -7.97 -16.36 13.80
CA PHE A 57 -7.82 -15.06 14.44
C PHE A 57 -6.34 -14.64 14.44
N VAL A 58 -6.06 -13.46 13.93
CA VAL A 58 -4.72 -12.88 13.87
C VAL A 58 -4.76 -11.45 14.38
N ASP A 59 -3.94 -11.14 15.36
CA ASP A 59 -3.61 -9.79 15.76
C ASP A 59 -2.14 -9.47 15.44
N ILE A 60 -1.89 -8.23 15.05
CA ILE A 60 -0.56 -7.80 14.58
C ILE A 60 -0.26 -6.45 15.23
N PRO A 61 0.89 -6.31 15.91
CA PRO A 61 1.32 -5.03 16.45
C PRO A 61 1.63 -4.05 15.32
N MET A 62 0.79 -3.03 15.16
CA MET A 62 0.98 -2.00 14.13
C MET A 62 0.29 -0.68 14.51
N ASP A 63 0.66 0.38 13.83
CA ASP A 63 -0.16 1.59 13.75
C ASP A 63 -1.23 1.39 12.68
N SER A 64 -2.44 1.03 13.13
CA SER A 64 -3.53 0.63 12.23
C SER A 64 -3.92 1.73 11.23
N LEU A 65 -3.88 3.00 11.63
CA LEU A 65 -4.21 4.12 10.74
C LEU A 65 -3.18 4.28 9.62
N LEU A 66 -1.90 4.13 9.95
CA LEU A 66 -0.82 4.23 8.98
C LEU A 66 -0.81 3.03 8.01
N ILE A 67 -1.01 1.82 8.52
CA ILE A 67 -1.08 0.62 7.65
C ILE A 67 -2.35 0.65 6.78
N GLU A 68 -3.49 1.07 7.32
CA GLU A 68 -4.69 1.30 6.52
C GLU A 68 -4.41 2.27 5.36
N GLN A 69 -3.69 3.36 5.61
CA GLN A 69 -3.30 4.31 4.56
C GLN A 69 -2.40 3.67 3.50
N VAL A 70 -1.44 2.82 3.90
CA VAL A 70 -0.61 2.06 2.95
C VAL A 70 -1.49 1.20 2.04
N LEU A 71 -2.38 0.39 2.61
CA LEU A 71 -3.24 -0.51 1.84
C LEU A 71 -4.17 0.25 0.90
N LEU A 72 -4.79 1.34 1.35
CA LEU A 72 -5.62 2.20 0.50
C LEU A 72 -4.82 2.80 -0.65
N ASN A 73 -3.62 3.31 -0.40
CA ASN A 73 -2.74 3.86 -1.44
C ASN A 73 -2.36 2.80 -2.48
N LEU A 74 -2.05 1.58 -2.06
CA LEU A 74 -1.71 0.50 -2.99
C LEU A 74 -2.91 0.07 -3.84
N LEU A 75 -4.09 -0.07 -3.26
CA LEU A 75 -5.32 -0.39 -3.98
C LEU A 75 -5.69 0.71 -4.98
N GLU A 76 -5.63 1.96 -4.57
CA GLU A 76 -5.91 3.10 -5.46
C GLU A 76 -4.86 3.23 -6.57
N ASN A 77 -3.60 2.92 -6.28
CA ASN A 77 -2.54 2.89 -7.27
C ASN A 77 -2.86 1.90 -8.41
N ALA A 78 -3.37 0.71 -8.08
CA ALA A 78 -3.81 -0.25 -9.09
C ALA A 78 -4.97 0.30 -9.95
N VAL A 79 -5.97 0.94 -9.33
CA VAL A 79 -7.12 1.53 -10.07
C VAL A 79 -6.66 2.57 -11.09
N PHE A 80 -5.67 3.40 -10.72
CA PHE A 80 -5.25 4.52 -11.59
C PHE A 80 -4.20 4.12 -12.63
N HIS A 81 -3.38 3.11 -12.36
CA HIS A 81 -2.19 2.82 -13.17
C HIS A 81 -2.19 1.45 -13.82
N ALA A 82 -2.90 0.45 -13.29
CA ALA A 82 -2.94 -0.89 -13.87
C ALA A 82 -3.91 -0.96 -15.07
N LYS A 83 -3.50 -0.37 -16.20
CA LYS A 83 -4.30 -0.36 -17.43
C LYS A 83 -4.69 -1.79 -17.84
N GLY A 84 -5.96 -1.98 -18.18
CA GLY A 84 -6.51 -3.27 -18.57
C GLY A 84 -6.76 -4.23 -17.40
N MET A 85 -6.63 -3.77 -16.16
CA MET A 85 -6.91 -4.56 -14.97
C MET A 85 -8.37 -5.02 -14.92
N THR A 86 -8.57 -6.32 -14.67
CA THR A 86 -9.86 -6.96 -14.43
C THR A 86 -9.94 -7.61 -13.06
N LYS A 87 -8.78 -7.81 -12.41
CA LYS A 87 -8.67 -8.41 -11.08
C LYS A 87 -7.78 -7.55 -10.19
N LEU A 88 -8.28 -7.21 -9.00
CA LEU A 88 -7.54 -6.57 -7.93
C LEU A 88 -7.69 -7.43 -6.67
N MET A 89 -6.58 -7.81 -6.06
CA MET A 89 -6.55 -8.69 -4.91
C MET A 89 -5.76 -8.07 -3.76
N LEU A 90 -6.30 -8.21 -2.55
CA LEU A 90 -5.64 -7.93 -1.29
C LEU A 90 -5.51 -9.25 -0.54
N SER A 91 -4.30 -9.68 -0.27
CA SER A 91 -4.06 -10.90 0.48
C SER A 91 -3.13 -10.67 1.66
N VAL A 92 -3.35 -11.48 2.70
CA VAL A 92 -2.44 -11.58 3.84
C VAL A 92 -2.15 -13.05 4.06
N SER A 93 -0.89 -13.40 4.17
CA SER A 93 -0.43 -14.75 4.47
C SER A 93 0.50 -14.74 5.68
N LEU A 94 0.51 -15.85 6.41
CA LEU A 94 1.36 -16.01 7.58
C LEU A 94 2.61 -16.80 7.19
N ALA A 95 3.78 -16.25 7.50
CA ALA A 95 5.08 -16.85 7.22
C ALA A 95 5.95 -16.78 8.48
N GLY A 96 5.88 -17.83 9.30
CA GLY A 96 6.53 -17.86 10.61
C GLY A 96 5.95 -16.80 11.54
N ASP A 97 6.81 -15.94 12.06
CA ASP A 97 6.49 -14.80 12.93
C ASP A 97 5.99 -13.55 12.18
N LYS A 98 5.83 -13.64 10.85
CA LYS A 98 5.44 -12.50 10.01
C LYS A 98 4.09 -12.68 9.35
N ALA A 99 3.36 -11.58 9.23
CA ALA A 99 2.21 -11.43 8.36
C ALA A 99 2.65 -10.69 7.09
N VAL A 100 2.50 -11.32 5.94
CA VAL A 100 2.87 -10.77 4.63
C VAL A 100 1.63 -10.23 3.95
N PHE A 101 1.62 -8.93 3.70
CA PHE A 101 0.56 -8.21 3.01
C PHE A 101 0.91 -8.06 1.54
N GLU A 102 -0.03 -8.35 0.65
CA GLU A 102 0.15 -8.20 -0.78
C GLU A 102 -1.07 -7.53 -1.43
N VAL A 103 -0.81 -6.55 -2.28
CA VAL A 103 -1.80 -5.99 -3.20
C VAL A 103 -1.36 -6.32 -4.61
N ALA A 104 -2.17 -7.08 -5.33
CA ALA A 104 -1.86 -7.60 -6.66
C ALA A 104 -2.95 -7.24 -7.67
N ASP A 105 -2.52 -6.83 -8.85
CA ASP A 105 -3.38 -6.63 -10.01
C ASP A 105 -2.99 -7.56 -11.17
N ASN A 106 -3.81 -7.58 -12.21
CA ASN A 106 -3.54 -8.27 -13.47
C ASN A 106 -3.50 -7.30 -14.68
N GLY A 107 -3.14 -6.07 -14.45
CA GLY A 107 -3.03 -5.04 -15.49
C GLY A 107 -1.73 -5.09 -16.29
N CYS A 108 -1.29 -3.94 -16.78
CA CYS A 108 -0.12 -3.82 -17.64
C CYS A 108 1.24 -4.02 -16.94
N GLY A 109 1.26 -4.09 -15.60
CA GLY A 109 2.49 -4.14 -14.82
C GLY A 109 3.22 -2.78 -14.75
N ILE A 110 4.44 -2.83 -14.26
CA ILE A 110 5.32 -1.67 -14.02
C ILE A 110 6.51 -1.77 -14.98
N PRO A 111 6.89 -0.70 -15.70
CA PRO A 111 8.12 -0.69 -16.49
C PRO A 111 9.34 -1.04 -15.63
N GLU A 112 10.26 -1.84 -16.16
CA GLU A 112 11.41 -2.34 -15.38
C GLU A 112 12.33 -1.23 -14.87
N ASP A 113 12.50 -0.18 -15.65
CA ASP A 113 13.27 1.01 -15.26
C ASP A 113 12.60 1.83 -14.15
N ALA A 114 11.29 1.65 -13.98
CA ALA A 114 10.49 2.26 -12.92
C ALA A 114 10.52 1.48 -11.61
N LEU A 115 10.58 0.14 -11.65
CA LEU A 115 10.50 -0.72 -10.46
C LEU A 115 11.43 -0.32 -9.32
N GLN A 116 12.66 0.13 -9.64
CA GLN A 116 13.63 0.57 -8.64
C GLN A 116 13.39 1.99 -8.11
N LYS A 117 12.56 2.79 -8.81
CA LYS A 117 12.40 4.23 -8.54
C LYS A 117 11.02 4.61 -8.02
N ILE A 118 10.02 3.71 -8.12
CA ILE A 118 8.64 4.02 -7.77
C ILE A 118 8.43 4.44 -6.31
N PHE A 119 9.31 4.00 -5.41
CA PHE A 119 9.24 4.34 -3.99
C PHE A 119 10.04 5.59 -3.60
N THR A 120 10.84 6.16 -4.52
CA THR A 120 11.73 7.28 -4.21
C THR A 120 11.10 8.66 -4.41
N GLY A 121 9.85 8.74 -4.86
CA GLY A 121 9.18 9.99 -5.19
C GLY A 121 9.74 10.70 -6.43
N SER A 122 10.76 10.16 -7.06
CA SER A 122 11.46 10.78 -8.20
C SER A 122 10.86 10.43 -9.56
N TYR A 123 9.91 9.52 -9.60
CA TYR A 123 9.36 8.97 -10.85
C TYR A 123 8.49 9.97 -11.63
N GLU A 124 7.96 10.99 -10.96
CA GLU A 124 7.03 11.95 -11.57
C GLU A 124 7.66 13.00 -12.49
N LYS A 125 8.99 13.19 -12.45
CA LYS A 125 9.63 14.34 -13.13
C LYS A 125 9.69 14.25 -14.64
N ASN A 126 9.42 13.09 -15.25
CA ASN A 126 9.61 12.87 -16.70
C ASN A 126 8.36 12.43 -17.47
N ALA A 127 7.21 12.30 -16.86
CA ALA A 127 5.97 12.01 -17.57
C ALA A 127 5.35 13.34 -18.05
N ALA A 128 5.41 13.59 -19.37
CA ALA A 128 4.66 14.70 -19.98
C ALA A 128 3.16 14.54 -19.63
N PRO A 129 2.47 15.63 -19.28
CA PRO A 129 1.07 15.57 -18.91
C PRO A 129 0.22 15.22 -20.15
N VAL A 130 -0.20 13.98 -20.25
CA VAL A 130 -1.27 13.58 -21.16
C VAL A 130 -2.56 13.68 -20.39
N ASP A 131 -3.40 14.61 -20.79
CA ASP A 131 -4.77 14.82 -20.31
C ASP A 131 -4.96 15.04 -18.78
N GLY A 132 -4.55 16.21 -18.28
CA GLY A 132 -5.17 16.79 -17.06
C GLY A 132 -5.15 15.98 -15.75
N THR A 133 -4.83 14.69 -15.79
CA THR A 133 -4.67 13.81 -14.64
C THR A 133 -3.18 13.75 -14.29
N ARG A 134 -2.73 14.67 -13.43
CA ARG A 134 -1.40 14.58 -12.82
C ARG A 134 -1.28 13.25 -12.11
N SER A 135 -0.36 12.42 -12.59
CA SER A 135 0.03 11.16 -11.97
C SER A 135 0.63 11.44 -10.59
N ASN A 136 -0.14 11.18 -9.52
CA ASN A 136 0.34 11.30 -8.14
C ASN A 136 1.01 10.00 -7.66
N MET A 137 1.46 9.12 -8.57
CA MET A 137 2.04 7.81 -8.24
C MET A 137 3.24 7.94 -7.31
N GLY A 138 4.11 8.91 -7.53
CA GLY A 138 5.36 9.03 -6.79
C GLY A 138 5.18 9.37 -5.31
N ILE A 139 4.24 10.25 -4.98
CA ILE A 139 4.04 10.69 -3.59
C ILE A 139 3.38 9.60 -2.75
N GLY A 140 2.35 8.91 -3.27
CA GLY A 140 1.65 7.86 -2.54
C GLY A 140 2.57 6.68 -2.20
N LEU A 141 3.40 6.23 -3.15
CA LEU A 141 4.29 5.10 -2.94
C LEU A 141 5.49 5.43 -2.04
N SER A 142 6.04 6.65 -2.11
CA SER A 142 7.10 7.09 -1.19
C SER A 142 6.59 7.19 0.25
N VAL A 143 5.35 7.62 0.45
CA VAL A 143 4.68 7.61 1.76
C VAL A 143 4.49 6.17 2.26
N CYS A 144 4.04 5.25 1.41
CA CYS A 144 3.95 3.83 1.76
C CYS A 144 5.30 3.27 2.22
N ALA A 145 6.37 3.54 1.47
CA ALA A 145 7.72 3.08 1.82
C ALA A 145 8.18 3.64 3.18
N ALA A 146 7.93 4.91 3.46
CA ALA A 146 8.30 5.54 4.73
C ALA A 146 7.51 4.95 5.92
N ILE A 147 6.21 4.72 5.76
CA ILE A 147 5.36 4.10 6.79
C ILE A 147 5.82 2.67 7.08
N VAL A 148 6.02 1.86 6.05
CA VAL A 148 6.46 0.47 6.19
C VAL A 148 7.86 0.41 6.82
N LYS A 149 8.77 1.31 6.43
CA LYS A 149 10.09 1.43 7.04
C LYS A 149 10.04 1.79 8.51
N ALA A 150 9.16 2.69 8.91
CA ALA A 150 8.94 3.06 10.31
C ALA A 150 8.38 1.89 11.14
N HIS A 151 7.72 0.92 10.50
CA HIS A 151 7.29 -0.33 11.13
C HIS A 151 8.40 -1.40 11.20
N GLY A 152 9.61 -1.10 10.70
CA GLY A 152 10.75 -2.03 10.71
C GLY A 152 10.80 -2.98 9.51
N SER A 153 10.09 -2.68 8.43
CA SER A 153 10.00 -3.52 7.23
C SER A 153 10.33 -2.73 5.96
N ASP A 154 10.38 -3.43 4.85
CA ASP A 154 10.54 -2.83 3.52
C ASP A 154 9.39 -3.24 2.61
N ILE A 155 8.93 -2.29 1.77
CA ILE A 155 7.94 -2.55 0.74
C ILE A 155 8.65 -2.88 -0.57
N THR A 156 8.15 -3.86 -1.28
CA THR A 156 8.69 -4.29 -2.60
C THR A 156 7.60 -4.28 -3.65
N ALA A 157 8.00 -4.16 -4.91
CA ALA A 157 7.12 -4.30 -6.06
C ALA A 157 7.76 -5.23 -7.08
N LYS A 158 6.94 -6.08 -7.71
CA LYS A 158 7.37 -7.02 -8.75
C LYS A 158 6.30 -7.11 -9.82
N ASN A 159 6.72 -7.35 -11.06
CA ASN A 159 5.80 -7.79 -12.11
C ASN A 159 5.53 -9.29 -11.97
N LYS A 160 4.29 -9.68 -12.26
CA LYS A 160 3.85 -11.08 -12.26
C LYS A 160 4.10 -11.72 -13.63
N SER A 161 4.46 -12.99 -13.63
CA SER A 161 4.45 -13.79 -14.86
C SER A 161 3.00 -13.90 -15.35
N GLY A 162 2.71 -13.40 -16.53
CA GLY A 162 1.33 -13.36 -17.08
C GLY A 162 0.63 -12.00 -16.98
N GLY A 163 1.32 -10.99 -16.51
CA GLY A 163 0.84 -9.60 -16.45
C GLY A 163 0.40 -9.12 -15.07
N GLY A 164 0.49 -7.81 -14.89
CA GLY A 164 0.18 -7.15 -13.63
C GLY A 164 1.36 -7.02 -12.69
N ALA A 165 1.13 -6.36 -11.58
CA ALA A 165 2.11 -6.10 -10.55
C ALA A 165 1.66 -6.64 -9.19
N VAL A 166 2.61 -6.84 -8.28
CA VAL A 166 2.36 -7.13 -6.87
C VAL A 166 3.24 -6.25 -6.01
N PHE A 167 2.62 -5.58 -5.05
CA PHE A 167 3.27 -4.84 -3.98
C PHE A 167 3.19 -5.66 -2.70
N SER A 168 4.29 -5.80 -1.98
CA SER A 168 4.36 -6.67 -0.81
C SER A 168 5.18 -6.04 0.31
N PHE A 169 4.73 -6.21 1.56
CA PHE A 169 5.48 -5.90 2.77
C PHE A 169 5.09 -6.88 3.88
N ALA A 170 5.94 -7.00 4.89
CA ALA A 170 5.71 -7.91 6.00
C ALA A 170 5.73 -7.15 7.34
N LEU A 171 4.87 -7.53 8.28
CA LEU A 171 4.89 -7.04 9.64
C LEU A 171 5.09 -8.21 10.61
N GLU A 172 5.80 -7.99 11.69
CA GLU A 172 5.98 -8.98 12.76
C GLU A 172 4.66 -9.16 13.53
N ARG A 173 4.29 -10.42 13.79
CA ARG A 173 3.06 -10.80 14.49
C ARG A 173 3.20 -10.71 16.01
N GLU A 174 4.36 -11.05 16.51
CA GLU A 174 4.70 -10.96 17.93
C GLU A 174 5.66 -9.79 18.11
N GLY A 175 5.36 -8.89 19.04
CA GLY A 175 6.36 -7.94 19.53
C GLY A 175 7.46 -8.76 20.20
N GLU A 176 8.73 -8.46 19.91
CA GLU A 176 9.81 -8.97 20.75
C GLU A 176 9.47 -8.55 22.20
N ASP A 177 9.14 -9.55 23.04
CA ASP A 177 9.12 -9.36 24.47
C ASP A 177 10.57 -9.11 24.90
N ASP A 178 10.90 -7.85 25.21
CA ASP A 178 12.10 -7.44 25.91
C ASP A 178 11.94 -7.70 27.41
#